data_137ef6064a73feb0fa5d1d6c508118a8
#
_entry.id   137ef6064a73feb0fa5d1d6c508118a8
#
_cell.length_a   1.000
_cell.length_b   1.000
_cell.length_c   1.000
_cell.angle_alpha   90.00
_cell.angle_beta   90.00
_cell.angle_gamma   90.00
#
_symmetry.space_group_name_H-M   'P 1'
#
loop_
_entity.id
_entity.type
_entity.pdbx_description
1 polymer ?
#
loop_
_entity_poly.entity_id
_entity_poly.type
_entity_poly.pdbx_seq_one_letter_code
_entity_poly.pdbx_strand_id
1 'polypeptide(L)'
;MNRQNHKRPPARRDNHAPQAPRAKGAGSQLQARVIEAIEPVVKESGLYLESVKVGRGGQRCVVRVTVDLPAGPGGVGSDQLAEVSRAISARLDDVDLIEGAYNLEVSTPGADRLLIEPRHFSRAQGRLIKVTPIEGKPVVARLEAVEGDILVLRGDNGTWRQPIRDIAKARVQISFDHPDDN
;
A
#
# COMPACT_ATOMS: atom_id res chain seq x y z
N MET A 1 14.53 55.10 -55.93
CA MET A 1 13.27 54.36 -55.66
C MET A 1 13.63 52.92 -55.39
N ASN A 2 13.69 52.54 -54.11
CA ASN A 2 14.16 51.24 -53.72
C ASN A 2 13.02 50.56 -52.92
N ARG A 3 12.36 49.56 -53.52
CA ARG A 3 11.27 48.82 -52.92
C ARG A 3 11.88 47.60 -52.15
N GLN A 4 11.94 47.70 -50.88
CA GLN A 4 12.31 46.57 -49.99
C GLN A 4 11.13 45.60 -49.87
N ASN A 5 11.35 44.38 -50.34
CA ASN A 5 10.42 43.28 -50.33
C ASN A 5 10.59 42.49 -48.94
N HIS A 6 9.73 42.75 -47.98
CA HIS A 6 9.73 42.05 -46.69
C HIS A 6 9.03 40.70 -46.85
N LYS A 7 9.81 39.64 -46.98
CA LYS A 7 9.30 38.25 -46.87
C LYS A 7 8.93 37.97 -45.42
N ARG A 8 7.65 37.71 -45.14
CA ARG A 8 7.16 37.18 -43.89
C ARG A 8 7.65 35.73 -43.70
N PRO A 9 8.12 35.34 -42.50
CA PRO A 9 8.43 33.95 -42.21
C PRO A 9 7.15 33.10 -42.10
N PRO A 10 7.18 31.81 -42.47
CA PRO A 10 6.01 30.93 -42.39
C PRO A 10 5.62 30.66 -40.96
N ALA A 11 4.30 30.71 -40.68
CA ALA A 11 3.72 30.37 -39.40
C ALA A 11 4.03 28.91 -39.00
N ARG A 12 4.61 28.72 -37.83
CA ARG A 12 4.74 27.41 -37.21
C ARG A 12 3.33 26.87 -36.96
N ARG A 13 2.98 25.77 -37.61
CA ARG A 13 1.79 24.99 -37.29
C ARG A 13 2.09 24.26 -35.97
N ASP A 14 1.50 24.73 -34.90
CA ASP A 14 1.40 23.99 -33.66
C ASP A 14 0.53 22.75 -33.90
N ASN A 15 1.21 21.60 -34.06
CA ASN A 15 0.56 20.31 -34.22
C ASN A 15 0.19 19.79 -32.82
N HIS A 16 -0.75 20.48 -32.17
CA HIS A 16 -1.36 20.04 -30.94
C HIS A 16 -2.45 19.02 -31.27
N ALA A 17 -2.03 17.78 -31.57
CA ALA A 17 -2.98 16.69 -31.63
C ALA A 17 -3.59 16.48 -30.21
N PRO A 18 -4.93 16.45 -30.07
CA PRO A 18 -5.56 16.18 -28.78
C PRO A 18 -5.16 14.78 -28.35
N GLN A 19 -4.40 14.68 -27.26
CA GLN A 19 -4.14 13.41 -26.62
C GLN A 19 -5.47 12.87 -26.10
N ALA A 20 -5.92 11.76 -26.67
CA ALA A 20 -7.08 11.03 -26.21
C ALA A 20 -6.96 10.75 -24.69
N PRO A 21 -8.05 10.84 -23.90
CA PRO A 21 -8.03 10.58 -22.47
C PRO A 21 -7.55 9.15 -22.23
N ARG A 22 -6.33 9.03 -21.68
CA ARG A 22 -5.75 7.74 -21.32
C ARG A 22 -6.69 7.05 -20.34
N ALA A 23 -7.15 5.87 -20.75
CA ALA A 23 -8.14 5.03 -20.09
C ALA A 23 -7.78 4.73 -18.61
N LYS A 24 -8.29 5.54 -17.69
CA LYS A 24 -8.26 5.25 -16.24
C LYS A 24 -9.08 3.99 -15.90
N GLY A 25 -9.95 3.52 -16.78
CA GLY A 25 -10.80 2.35 -16.60
C GLY A 25 -10.12 1.00 -16.82
N ALA A 26 -9.25 0.87 -17.81
CA ALA A 26 -8.63 -0.41 -18.16
C ALA A 26 -7.66 -0.93 -17.09
N GLY A 27 -6.87 -0.05 -16.47
CA GLY A 27 -5.97 -0.44 -15.36
C GLY A 27 -6.73 -0.87 -14.11
N SER A 28 -7.87 -0.23 -13.82
CA SER A 28 -8.74 -0.57 -12.70
C SER A 28 -9.44 -1.93 -12.91
N GLN A 29 -9.86 -2.25 -14.12
CA GLN A 29 -10.47 -3.55 -14.45
C GLN A 29 -9.44 -4.68 -14.37
N LEU A 30 -8.24 -4.49 -14.90
CA LEU A 30 -7.16 -5.47 -14.80
C LEU A 30 -6.79 -5.71 -13.33
N GLN A 31 -6.66 -4.66 -12.53
CA GLN A 31 -6.39 -4.78 -11.10
C GLN A 31 -7.45 -5.58 -10.37
N ALA A 32 -8.74 -5.36 -10.65
CA ALA A 32 -9.84 -6.13 -10.05
C ALA A 32 -9.76 -7.62 -10.42
N ARG A 33 -9.48 -7.94 -11.69
CA ARG A 33 -9.33 -9.33 -12.15
C ARG A 33 -8.10 -10.01 -11.52
N VAL A 34 -7.01 -9.28 -11.34
CA VAL A 34 -5.82 -9.79 -10.65
C VAL A 34 -6.14 -10.10 -9.19
N ILE A 35 -6.84 -9.19 -8.48
CA ILE A 35 -7.28 -9.42 -7.10
C ILE A 35 -8.12 -10.71 -7.01
N GLU A 36 -9.14 -10.84 -7.84
CA GLU A 36 -10.03 -12.00 -7.89
C GLU A 36 -9.25 -13.32 -8.12
N ALA A 37 -8.25 -13.28 -8.99
CA ALA A 37 -7.45 -14.44 -9.31
C ALA A 37 -6.52 -14.89 -8.18
N ILE A 38 -5.89 -13.94 -7.46
CA ILE A 38 -4.83 -14.24 -6.48
C ILE A 38 -5.33 -14.30 -5.02
N GLU A 39 -6.48 -13.69 -4.70
CA GLU A 39 -7.00 -13.68 -3.34
C GLU A 39 -7.17 -15.08 -2.73
N PRO A 40 -7.73 -16.10 -3.44
CA PRO A 40 -7.80 -17.45 -2.93
C PRO A 40 -6.43 -18.03 -2.62
N VAL A 41 -5.44 -17.83 -3.49
CA VAL A 41 -4.07 -18.35 -3.33
C VAL A 41 -3.39 -17.74 -2.10
N VAL A 42 -3.53 -16.45 -1.89
CA VAL A 42 -2.99 -15.75 -0.72
C VAL A 42 -3.64 -16.28 0.57
N LYS A 43 -4.96 -16.49 0.54
CA LYS A 43 -5.71 -17.02 1.68
C LYS A 43 -5.32 -18.47 2.00
N GLU A 44 -5.13 -19.31 1.00
CA GLU A 44 -4.65 -20.70 1.15
C GLU A 44 -3.24 -20.76 1.76
N SER A 45 -2.41 -19.75 1.48
CA SER A 45 -1.08 -19.59 2.10
C SER A 45 -1.14 -19.08 3.56
N GLY A 46 -2.33 -18.93 4.14
CA GLY A 46 -2.53 -18.42 5.50
C GLY A 46 -2.27 -16.92 5.64
N LEU A 47 -2.27 -16.18 4.52
CA LEU A 47 -2.01 -14.76 4.48
C LEU A 47 -3.27 -13.95 4.12
N TYR A 48 -3.19 -12.65 4.33
CA TYR A 48 -4.19 -11.67 3.95
C TYR A 48 -3.68 -10.80 2.80
N LEU A 49 -4.49 -10.63 1.76
CA LEU A 49 -4.19 -9.74 0.64
C LEU A 49 -4.49 -8.28 1.04
N GLU A 50 -3.45 -7.54 1.38
CA GLU A 50 -3.56 -6.14 1.83
C GLU A 50 -3.86 -5.18 0.69
N SER A 51 -3.14 -5.31 -0.42
CA SER A 51 -3.36 -4.50 -1.61
C SER A 51 -2.75 -5.11 -2.85
N VAL A 52 -3.34 -4.76 -4.00
CA VAL A 52 -2.77 -5.02 -5.33
C VAL A 52 -2.71 -3.70 -6.07
N LYS A 53 -1.60 -3.45 -6.74
CA LYS A 53 -1.44 -2.30 -7.65
C LYS A 53 -0.90 -2.81 -8.97
N VAL A 54 -1.62 -2.52 -10.05
CA VAL A 54 -1.19 -2.83 -11.41
C VAL A 54 -0.84 -1.53 -12.10
N GLY A 55 0.36 -1.46 -12.64
CA GLY A 55 0.88 -0.26 -13.29
C GLY A 55 1.90 -0.59 -14.38
N ARG A 56 2.52 0.43 -14.93
CA ARG A 56 3.61 0.28 -15.89
C ARG A 56 4.94 0.71 -15.25
N GLY A 57 5.94 -0.15 -15.39
CA GLY A 57 7.33 0.14 -15.08
C GLY A 57 8.14 0.14 -16.38
N GLY A 58 8.27 1.32 -17.02
CA GLY A 58 8.81 1.40 -18.36
C GLY A 58 7.91 0.76 -19.40
N GLN A 59 8.44 -0.23 -20.15
CA GLN A 59 7.67 -0.95 -21.18
C GLN A 59 6.93 -2.19 -20.64
N ARG A 60 7.16 -2.61 -19.40
CA ARG A 60 6.57 -3.80 -18.80
C ARG A 60 5.43 -3.44 -17.86
N CYS A 61 4.47 -4.37 -17.75
CA CYS A 61 3.49 -4.34 -16.67
C CYS A 61 4.20 -4.67 -15.34
N VAL A 62 3.80 -4.00 -14.25
CA VAL A 62 4.26 -4.29 -12.89
C VAL A 62 3.05 -4.55 -12.01
N VAL A 63 3.02 -5.73 -11.40
CA VAL A 63 2.02 -6.15 -10.42
C VAL A 63 2.66 -6.10 -9.05
N ARG A 64 2.24 -5.16 -8.20
CA ARG A 64 2.67 -5.06 -6.81
C ARG A 64 1.60 -5.62 -5.91
N VAL A 65 1.96 -6.66 -5.18
CA VAL A 65 1.09 -7.34 -4.23
C VAL A 65 1.65 -7.12 -2.82
N THR A 66 0.81 -6.63 -1.92
CA THR A 66 1.17 -6.53 -0.51
C THR A 66 0.37 -7.54 0.27
N VAL A 67 1.06 -8.40 1.01
CA VAL A 67 0.46 -9.45 1.85
C VAL A 67 0.85 -9.26 3.31
N ASP A 68 -0.03 -9.63 4.23
CA ASP A 68 0.22 -9.55 5.67
C ASP A 68 -0.39 -10.76 6.38
N LEU A 69 -0.11 -10.94 7.66
CA LEU A 69 -0.85 -11.89 8.48
C LEU A 69 -2.31 -11.43 8.64
N PRO A 70 -3.29 -12.34 8.73
CA PRO A 70 -4.70 -11.96 8.87
C PRO A 70 -4.99 -11.20 10.16
N ALA A 71 -4.34 -11.55 11.28
CA ALA A 71 -4.52 -10.90 12.58
C ALA A 71 -3.32 -11.17 13.50
N GLY A 72 -3.31 -10.50 14.66
CA GLY A 72 -2.34 -10.71 15.74
C GLY A 72 -0.96 -10.07 15.47
N PRO A 73 -0.06 -10.08 16.45
CA PRO A 73 1.29 -9.54 16.33
C PRO A 73 2.19 -10.44 15.47
N GLY A 74 3.38 -9.95 15.12
CA GLY A 74 4.37 -10.67 14.34
C GLY A 74 4.51 -10.14 12.90
N GLY A 75 5.14 -10.90 12.03
CA GLY A 75 5.38 -10.57 10.63
C GLY A 75 5.36 -11.81 9.74
N VAL A 76 5.20 -11.61 8.44
CA VAL A 76 5.34 -12.67 7.44
C VAL A 76 6.82 -13.02 7.32
N GLY A 77 7.16 -14.30 7.50
CA GLY A 77 8.53 -14.78 7.34
C GLY A 77 9.00 -14.76 5.88
N SER A 78 10.31 -14.70 5.68
CA SER A 78 10.90 -14.67 4.33
C SER A 78 10.53 -15.90 3.50
N ASP A 79 10.51 -17.08 4.12
CA ASP A 79 10.16 -18.33 3.43
C ASP A 79 8.69 -18.34 3.00
N GLN A 80 7.80 -17.90 3.89
CA GLN A 80 6.37 -17.78 3.59
C GLN A 80 6.11 -16.74 2.49
N LEU A 81 6.85 -15.62 2.51
CA LEU A 81 6.76 -14.61 1.46
C LEU A 81 7.23 -15.15 0.10
N ALA A 82 8.32 -15.92 0.08
CA ALA A 82 8.81 -16.55 -1.13
C ALA A 82 7.85 -17.64 -1.66
N GLU A 83 7.22 -18.39 -0.78
CA GLU A 83 6.23 -19.42 -1.14
C GLU A 83 4.98 -18.79 -1.76
N VAL A 84 4.37 -17.81 -1.12
CA VAL A 84 3.18 -17.12 -1.66
C VAL A 84 3.51 -16.38 -2.96
N SER A 85 4.72 -15.82 -3.10
CA SER A 85 5.16 -15.17 -4.34
C SER A 85 5.18 -16.16 -5.52
N ARG A 86 5.70 -17.37 -5.31
CA ARG A 86 5.69 -18.44 -6.33
C ARG A 86 4.27 -18.88 -6.67
N ALA A 87 3.41 -19.05 -5.66
CA ALA A 87 2.02 -19.45 -5.87
C ALA A 87 1.23 -18.39 -6.63
N ILE A 88 1.42 -17.10 -6.32
CA ILE A 88 0.81 -15.98 -7.06
C ILE A 88 1.30 -15.96 -8.51
N SER A 89 2.62 -16.11 -8.75
CA SER A 89 3.17 -16.15 -10.11
C SER A 89 2.56 -17.28 -10.93
N ALA A 90 2.55 -18.50 -10.40
CA ALA A 90 1.96 -19.64 -11.07
C ALA A 90 0.48 -19.42 -11.40
N ARG A 91 -0.28 -18.83 -10.49
CA ARG A 91 -1.70 -18.51 -10.70
C ARG A 91 -1.91 -17.47 -11.79
N LEU A 92 -1.11 -16.40 -11.81
CA LEU A 92 -1.21 -15.35 -12.84
C LEU A 92 -0.84 -15.88 -14.23
N ASP A 93 0.15 -16.77 -14.31
CA ASP A 93 0.57 -17.40 -15.55
C ASP A 93 -0.52 -18.37 -16.08
N ASP A 94 -1.18 -19.12 -15.17
CA ASP A 94 -2.28 -20.03 -15.51
C ASP A 94 -3.51 -19.30 -16.09
N VAL A 95 -3.86 -18.15 -15.52
CA VAL A 95 -5.07 -17.39 -15.95
C VAL A 95 -4.80 -16.42 -17.10
N ASP A 96 -3.55 -16.20 -17.48
CA ASP A 96 -3.10 -15.36 -18.60
C ASP A 96 -3.84 -14.00 -18.70
N LEU A 97 -3.93 -13.29 -17.55
CA LEU A 97 -4.66 -12.02 -17.45
C LEU A 97 -3.87 -10.82 -17.98
N ILE A 98 -2.55 -10.95 -18.09
CA ILE A 98 -1.64 -9.85 -18.35
C ILE A 98 -0.98 -10.08 -19.69
N GLU A 99 -1.29 -9.22 -20.68
CA GLU A 99 -0.63 -9.30 -21.98
C GLU A 99 0.87 -9.07 -21.88
N GLY A 100 1.64 -10.06 -22.34
CA GLY A 100 3.10 -10.01 -22.45
C GLY A 100 3.81 -10.19 -21.10
N ALA A 101 5.09 -9.82 -21.09
CA ALA A 101 5.92 -9.99 -19.89
C ALA A 101 5.55 -8.96 -18.80
N TYR A 102 5.46 -9.43 -17.57
CA TYR A 102 5.23 -8.58 -16.40
C TYR A 102 6.28 -8.82 -15.31
N ASN A 103 6.41 -7.87 -14.39
CA ASN A 103 7.18 -8.03 -13.17
C ASN A 103 6.20 -8.17 -12.00
N LEU A 104 6.37 -9.24 -11.22
CA LEU A 104 5.64 -9.45 -9.97
C LEU A 104 6.53 -9.02 -8.79
N GLU A 105 6.03 -8.11 -7.98
CA GLU A 105 6.65 -7.64 -6.74
C GLU A 105 5.71 -8.01 -5.58
N VAL A 106 6.12 -8.96 -4.74
CA VAL A 106 5.37 -9.34 -3.53
C VAL A 106 6.11 -8.83 -2.31
N SER A 107 5.42 -8.12 -1.44
CA SER A 107 6.01 -7.50 -0.26
C SER A 107 5.06 -7.49 0.93
N THR A 108 5.59 -7.16 2.10
CA THR A 108 4.80 -6.88 3.30
C THR A 108 4.59 -5.37 3.46
N PRO A 109 3.59 -4.92 4.25
CA PRO A 109 3.38 -3.51 4.55
C PRO A 109 4.62 -2.89 5.20
N GLY A 110 4.92 -1.64 4.85
CA GLY A 110 5.99 -0.87 5.49
C GLY A 110 5.79 -0.73 7.00
N ALA A 111 6.91 -0.63 7.73
CA ALA A 111 6.89 -0.54 9.19
C ALA A 111 6.17 0.72 9.72
N ASP A 112 6.09 1.77 8.91
CA ASP A 112 5.47 3.07 9.22
C ASP A 112 4.08 3.26 8.62
N ARG A 113 3.42 2.17 8.20
CA ARG A 113 2.11 2.25 7.55
C ARG A 113 1.07 2.96 8.41
N LEU A 114 0.10 3.57 7.74
CA LEU A 114 -1.10 4.08 8.40
C LEU A 114 -1.95 2.94 8.96
N LEU A 115 -2.42 3.13 10.18
CA LEU A 115 -3.40 2.24 10.83
C LEU A 115 -4.78 2.87 10.64
N ILE A 116 -5.62 2.25 9.82
CA ILE A 116 -6.93 2.79 9.43
C ILE A 116 -8.04 1.86 9.91
N GLU A 117 -7.87 0.56 9.69
CA GLU A 117 -8.85 -0.48 10.00
C GLU A 117 -8.54 -1.15 11.35
N PRO A 118 -9.55 -1.72 12.04
CA PRO A 118 -9.34 -2.48 13.27
C PRO A 118 -8.25 -3.57 13.12
N ARG A 119 -8.19 -4.24 11.96
CA ARG A 119 -7.16 -5.23 11.64
C ARG A 119 -5.75 -4.63 11.68
N HIS A 120 -5.56 -3.41 11.18
CA HIS A 120 -4.24 -2.75 11.21
C HIS A 120 -3.77 -2.50 12.64
N PHE A 121 -4.68 -2.14 13.53
CA PHE A 121 -4.37 -1.98 14.96
C PHE A 121 -4.08 -3.34 15.61
N SER A 122 -4.87 -4.38 15.34
CA SER A 122 -4.60 -5.75 15.82
C SER A 122 -3.18 -6.22 15.42
N ARG A 123 -2.75 -5.91 14.20
CA ARG A 123 -1.40 -6.21 13.69
C ARG A 123 -0.31 -5.37 14.37
N ALA A 124 -0.65 -4.21 14.90
CA ALA A 124 0.27 -3.31 15.61
C ALA A 124 0.28 -3.52 17.13
N GLN A 125 -0.46 -4.50 17.65
CA GLN A 125 -0.50 -4.79 19.08
C GLN A 125 0.90 -5.12 19.64
N GLY A 126 1.21 -4.57 20.80
CA GLY A 126 2.52 -4.63 21.44
C GLY A 126 3.51 -3.56 20.97
N ARG A 127 3.22 -2.83 19.89
CA ARG A 127 4.11 -1.80 19.32
C ARG A 127 3.81 -0.41 19.86
N LEU A 128 4.79 0.47 19.74
CA LEU A 128 4.56 1.91 19.91
C LEU A 128 3.84 2.44 18.67
N ILE A 129 2.80 3.22 18.89
CA ILE A 129 2.05 3.89 17.83
C ILE A 129 1.95 5.38 18.15
N LYS A 130 2.04 6.19 17.12
CA LYS A 130 1.71 7.62 17.19
C LYS A 130 0.25 7.78 16.79
N VAL A 131 -0.56 8.22 17.74
CA VAL A 131 -1.99 8.48 17.55
C VAL A 131 -2.23 9.97 17.52
N THR A 132 -2.96 10.45 16.53
CA THR A 132 -3.46 11.81 16.45
C THR A 132 -4.98 11.71 16.58
N PRO A 133 -5.56 12.07 17.74
CA PRO A 133 -7.01 12.11 17.90
C PRO A 133 -7.63 13.23 17.06
N ILE A 134 -8.95 13.18 16.82
CA ILE A 134 -9.68 14.24 16.12
C ILE A 134 -9.60 15.53 16.94
N GLU A 135 -9.74 15.41 18.26
CA GLU A 135 -9.59 16.51 19.20
C GLU A 135 -8.42 16.22 20.14
N GLY A 136 -7.46 17.14 20.21
CA GLY A 136 -6.28 17.02 21.10
C GLY A 136 -4.96 17.01 20.38
N LYS A 137 -3.90 16.66 21.11
CA LYS A 137 -2.53 16.62 20.61
C LYS A 137 -2.13 15.20 20.23
N PRO A 138 -1.24 15.04 19.23
CA PRO A 138 -0.64 13.74 18.95
C PRO A 138 0.08 13.16 20.16
N VAL A 139 -0.10 11.88 20.40
CA VAL A 139 0.52 11.14 21.49
C VAL A 139 1.18 9.87 20.97
N VAL A 140 2.31 9.48 21.56
CA VAL A 140 2.96 8.20 21.33
C VAL A 140 2.64 7.30 22.52
N ALA A 141 2.15 6.12 22.24
CA ALA A 141 1.75 5.15 23.24
C ALA A 141 1.96 3.72 22.74
N ARG A 142 2.12 2.80 23.66
CA ARG A 142 2.12 1.36 23.36
C ARG A 142 0.68 0.87 23.21
N LEU A 143 0.40 0.22 22.11
CA LEU A 143 -0.89 -0.42 21.87
C LEU A 143 -0.90 -1.77 22.60
N GLU A 144 -1.58 -1.85 23.73
CA GLU A 144 -1.64 -3.08 24.54
C GLU A 144 -2.66 -4.08 24.03
N ALA A 145 -3.85 -3.59 23.69
CA ALA A 145 -4.93 -4.43 23.20
C ALA A 145 -5.84 -3.70 22.22
N VAL A 146 -6.58 -4.48 21.43
CA VAL A 146 -7.67 -4.00 20.58
C VAL A 146 -8.92 -4.76 20.97
N GLU A 147 -9.93 -4.06 21.48
CA GLU A 147 -11.18 -4.62 21.95
C GLU A 147 -12.32 -4.10 21.07
N GLY A 148 -12.59 -4.83 19.98
CA GLY A 148 -13.49 -4.34 18.93
C GLY A 148 -12.98 -3.04 18.32
N ASP A 149 -13.73 -1.96 18.47
CA ASP A 149 -13.38 -0.62 17.97
C ASP A 149 -12.68 0.26 19.02
N ILE A 150 -12.19 -0.32 20.11
CA ILE A 150 -11.52 0.41 21.19
C ILE A 150 -10.08 -0.06 21.29
N LEU A 151 -9.15 0.90 21.29
CA LEU A 151 -7.73 0.67 21.57
C LEU A 151 -7.46 0.84 23.05
N VAL A 152 -6.69 -0.08 23.63
CA VAL A 152 -6.11 0.05 24.97
C VAL A 152 -4.66 0.53 24.78
N LEU A 153 -4.39 1.75 25.21
CA LEU A 153 -3.13 2.46 24.99
C LEU A 153 -2.43 2.71 26.32
N ARG A 154 -1.10 2.48 26.38
CA ARG A 154 -0.27 2.81 27.53
C ARG A 154 0.78 3.86 27.13
N GLY A 155 0.79 4.97 27.85
CA GLY A 155 1.80 6.03 27.77
C GLY A 155 2.35 6.37 29.15
N ASP A 156 3.08 7.46 29.23
CA ASP A 156 3.76 7.92 30.46
C ASP A 156 2.79 8.20 31.61
N ASN A 157 1.57 8.61 31.31
CA ASN A 157 0.53 8.95 32.29
C ASN A 157 -0.41 7.77 32.63
N GLY A 158 -0.05 6.55 32.26
CA GLY A 158 -0.85 5.34 32.49
C GLY A 158 -1.55 4.80 31.27
N THR A 159 -2.56 3.95 31.51
CA THR A 159 -3.33 3.28 30.46
C THR A 159 -4.69 3.97 30.28
N TRP A 160 -5.10 4.16 29.02
CA TRP A 160 -6.43 4.69 28.69
C TRP A 160 -7.05 3.93 27.53
N ARG A 161 -8.34 4.15 27.29
CA ARG A 161 -9.12 3.54 26.21
C ARG A 161 -9.47 4.62 25.18
N GLN A 162 -9.20 4.35 23.90
CA GLN A 162 -9.41 5.27 22.79
C GLN A 162 -10.25 4.61 21.70
N PRO A 163 -11.45 5.10 21.40
CA PRO A 163 -12.23 4.62 20.26
C PRO A 163 -11.53 4.92 18.94
N ILE A 164 -11.50 3.97 18.01
CA ILE A 164 -10.88 4.14 16.68
C ILE A 164 -11.53 5.28 15.91
N ARG A 165 -12.83 5.45 16.03
CA ARG A 165 -13.59 6.52 15.37
C ARG A 165 -13.15 7.95 15.76
N ASP A 166 -12.54 8.11 16.93
CA ASP A 166 -12.09 9.40 17.45
C ASP A 166 -10.62 9.67 17.08
N ILE A 167 -10.03 8.84 16.23
CA ILE A 167 -8.66 8.94 15.75
C ILE A 167 -8.65 9.50 14.33
N ALA A 168 -8.03 10.67 14.14
CA ALA A 168 -7.82 11.26 12.83
C ALA A 168 -6.69 10.54 12.06
N LYS A 169 -5.65 10.08 12.77
CA LYS A 169 -4.50 9.41 12.17
C LYS A 169 -3.76 8.56 13.18
N ALA A 170 -3.35 7.37 12.79
CA ALA A 170 -2.43 6.54 13.56
C ALA A 170 -1.35 5.91 12.67
N ARG A 171 -0.15 5.76 13.21
CA ARG A 171 0.98 5.08 12.56
C ARG A 171 1.79 4.32 13.59
N VAL A 172 2.42 3.23 13.16
CA VAL A 172 3.45 2.57 13.97
C VAL A 172 4.64 3.53 14.10
N GLN A 173 5.12 3.71 15.31
CA GLN A 173 6.33 4.46 15.61
C GLN A 173 7.51 3.49 15.60
N ILE A 174 8.49 3.75 14.74
CA ILE A 174 9.75 3.00 14.75
C ILE A 174 10.57 3.56 15.92
N SER A 175 10.80 2.75 16.95
CA SER A 175 11.79 3.06 17.98
C SER A 175 13.13 2.55 17.49
N PHE A 176 14.09 3.44 17.37
CA PHE A 176 15.50 3.11 17.21
C PHE A 176 16.16 2.93 18.58
N ASP A 177 15.42 2.47 19.57
CA ASP A 177 16.02 2.11 20.85
C ASP A 177 16.91 0.89 20.61
N HIS A 178 18.21 1.11 20.67
CA HIS A 178 19.21 0.07 20.80
C HIS A 178 18.86 -0.77 22.04
N PRO A 179 18.85 -2.09 21.91
CA PRO A 179 18.86 -2.94 23.10
C PRO A 179 20.29 -2.97 23.62
N ASP A 180 20.71 -1.90 24.29
CA ASP A 180 21.93 -1.92 25.08
C ASP A 180 21.60 -1.47 26.48
N ASP A 181 21.93 -2.38 27.35
CA ASP A 181 22.20 -2.31 28.79
C ASP A 181 21.20 -3.07 29.68
N ASN A 182 21.43 -4.36 29.86
CA ASN A 182 21.93 -4.89 31.12
C ASN A 182 22.28 -6.37 30.99
#